data_c78e5960d3ba7de171b874f56d28ac47
#
_entry.id   c78e5960d3ba7de171b874f56d28ac47
#
_cell.length_a   1.000
_cell.length_b   1.000
_cell.length_c   1.000
_cell.angle_alpha   90.00
_cell.angle_beta   90.00
_cell.angle_gamma   90.00
#
_symmetry.space_group_name_H-M   'P 1'
#
loop_
_entity.id
_entity.type
_entity.pdbx_description
1 polymer ?
#
loop_
_entity_poly.entity_id
_entity_poly.type
_entity_poly.pdbx_seq_one_letter_code
_entity_poly.pdbx_strand_id
1 'polypeptide(L)'
;MKTTFDETLATGIAQLEEGEYTQAAEAFRKCLQLEPGNAEGYFYLGEALSEQGKTEEAIAALKKGLELEPKDLDGITALGDVYFETGRHKDALACYRKVTELQPKDCDGYVSMGLVYNAMERADDALKAFERALEIDPRNVFALNAMGDLYYGLGENDKAIAAYHKGIDIDPSDATARFNLGELYYDMDELEAAERETLEAIRLDPDFTMSYLTLGNICIDQERMADAIGYFESYLKKEHSPQAHEMIAEVKAVIEGLKEELRGA
;
A
#
# COMPACT_ATOMS: atom_id res chain seq x y z
N MET A 1 31.85 -17.18 22.54
CA MET A 1 30.74 -16.82 23.44
C MET A 1 29.50 -17.52 22.89
N LYS A 2 28.63 -18.11 23.73
CA LYS A 2 27.34 -18.60 23.25
C LYS A 2 26.45 -17.37 23.09
N THR A 3 26.00 -17.09 21.88
CA THR A 3 25.01 -16.04 21.62
C THR A 3 23.75 -16.35 22.43
N THR A 4 23.23 -15.35 23.12
CA THR A 4 21.97 -15.47 23.88
C THR A 4 20.76 -15.35 22.95
N PHE A 5 19.59 -15.74 23.42
CA PHE A 5 18.32 -15.55 22.68
C PHE A 5 18.15 -14.07 22.30
N ASP A 6 18.26 -13.16 23.28
CA ASP A 6 18.04 -11.72 23.06
C ASP A 6 19.03 -11.13 22.04
N GLU A 7 20.32 -11.50 22.09
CA GLU A 7 21.30 -11.04 21.09
C GLU A 7 20.96 -11.52 19.68
N THR A 8 20.47 -12.75 19.55
CA THR A 8 20.11 -13.33 18.26
C THR A 8 18.81 -12.74 17.72
N LEU A 9 17.85 -12.49 18.61
CA LEU A 9 16.58 -11.83 18.27
C LEU A 9 16.85 -10.41 17.77
N ALA A 10 17.59 -9.61 18.52
CA ALA A 10 17.95 -8.25 18.12
C ALA A 10 18.71 -8.20 16.78
N THR A 11 19.58 -9.19 16.53
CA THR A 11 20.26 -9.30 15.23
C THR A 11 19.27 -9.58 14.10
N GLY A 12 18.30 -10.48 14.32
CA GLY A 12 17.27 -10.81 13.33
C GLY A 12 16.37 -9.62 13.01
N ILE A 13 15.98 -8.84 14.05
CA ILE A 13 15.17 -7.63 13.89
C ILE A 13 15.93 -6.59 13.06
N ALA A 14 17.21 -6.30 13.39
CA ALA A 14 18.01 -5.37 12.61
C ALA A 14 18.15 -5.79 11.13
N GLN A 15 18.36 -7.10 10.88
CA GLN A 15 18.41 -7.64 9.51
C GLN A 15 17.08 -7.52 8.77
N LEU A 16 15.95 -7.66 9.48
CA LEU A 16 14.61 -7.47 8.92
C LEU A 16 14.41 -6.02 8.49
N GLU A 17 14.78 -5.06 9.35
CA GLU A 17 14.73 -3.61 9.07
C GLU A 17 15.65 -3.19 7.90
N GLU A 18 16.79 -3.88 7.72
CA GLU A 18 17.71 -3.66 6.60
C GLU A 18 17.27 -4.37 5.29
N GLY A 19 16.16 -5.11 5.31
CA GLY A 19 15.65 -5.86 4.15
C GLY A 19 16.42 -7.17 3.89
N GLU A 20 17.26 -7.59 4.84
CA GLU A 20 18.05 -8.82 4.74
C GLU A 20 17.24 -10.06 5.16
N TYR A 21 16.07 -10.23 4.57
CA TYR A 21 15.05 -11.19 4.99
C TYR A 21 15.54 -12.64 5.15
N THR A 22 16.52 -13.06 4.34
CA THR A 22 17.07 -14.41 4.43
C THR A 22 17.90 -14.58 5.70
N GLN A 23 18.75 -13.60 6.03
CA GLN A 23 19.56 -13.62 7.24
C GLN A 23 18.67 -13.47 8.49
N ALA A 24 17.67 -12.60 8.43
CA ALA A 24 16.68 -12.43 9.49
C ALA A 24 15.97 -13.76 9.83
N ALA A 25 15.45 -14.47 8.81
CA ALA A 25 14.80 -15.77 9.01
C ALA A 25 15.77 -16.82 9.62
N GLU A 26 17.04 -16.82 9.23
CA GLU A 26 18.05 -17.71 9.84
C GLU A 26 18.30 -17.34 11.31
N ALA A 27 18.38 -16.05 11.64
CA ALA A 27 18.55 -15.59 13.01
C ALA A 27 17.33 -16.01 13.86
N PHE A 28 16.10 -15.80 13.39
CA PHE A 28 14.91 -16.21 14.12
C PHE A 28 14.79 -17.73 14.29
N ARG A 29 15.19 -18.53 13.28
CA ARG A 29 15.29 -19.99 13.46
C ARG A 29 16.30 -20.38 14.52
N LYS A 30 17.43 -19.66 14.66
CA LYS A 30 18.40 -19.88 15.75
C LYS A 30 17.82 -19.50 17.11
N CYS A 31 17.06 -18.38 17.19
CA CYS A 31 16.34 -18.01 18.40
C CYS A 31 15.41 -19.13 18.85
N LEU A 32 14.63 -19.70 17.92
CA LEU A 32 13.68 -20.78 18.21
C LEU A 32 14.34 -22.12 18.53
N GLN A 33 15.61 -22.33 18.13
CA GLN A 33 16.41 -23.46 18.64
C GLN A 33 16.84 -23.28 20.11
N LEU A 34 17.03 -22.02 20.53
CA LEU A 34 17.38 -21.71 21.92
C LEU A 34 16.12 -21.73 22.81
N GLU A 35 15.03 -21.13 22.35
CA GLU A 35 13.75 -21.01 23.05
C GLU A 35 12.56 -21.41 22.15
N PRO A 36 12.26 -22.72 22.01
CA PRO A 36 11.19 -23.19 21.14
C PRO A 36 9.77 -22.76 21.55
N GLY A 37 9.61 -22.26 22.77
CA GLY A 37 8.33 -21.79 23.33
C GLY A 37 8.13 -20.27 23.21
N ASN A 38 8.99 -19.55 22.49
CA ASN A 38 8.87 -18.11 22.37
C ASN A 38 8.00 -17.73 21.17
N ALA A 39 6.83 -17.13 21.43
CA ALA A 39 5.86 -16.75 20.40
C ALA A 39 6.40 -15.64 19.50
N GLU A 40 7.07 -14.64 20.06
CA GLU A 40 7.64 -13.49 19.35
C GLU A 40 8.62 -13.93 18.26
N GLY A 41 9.48 -14.89 18.57
CA GLY A 41 10.42 -15.47 17.60
C GLY A 41 9.71 -16.13 16.40
N TYR A 42 8.51 -16.70 16.62
CA TYR A 42 7.70 -17.23 15.52
C TYR A 42 7.01 -16.13 14.71
N PHE A 43 6.59 -15.04 15.33
CA PHE A 43 5.99 -13.91 14.62
C PHE A 43 6.99 -13.24 13.70
N TYR A 44 8.19 -12.89 14.18
CA TYR A 44 9.26 -12.35 13.35
C TYR A 44 9.74 -13.33 12.26
N LEU A 45 9.78 -14.64 12.55
CA LEU A 45 10.09 -15.63 11.52
C LEU A 45 9.02 -15.63 10.43
N GLY A 46 7.76 -15.52 10.80
CA GLY A 46 6.64 -15.43 9.87
C GLY A 46 6.75 -14.22 8.96
N GLU A 47 7.03 -13.04 9.53
CA GLU A 47 7.25 -11.80 8.81
C GLU A 47 8.43 -11.93 7.81
N ALA A 48 9.61 -12.34 8.28
CA ALA A 48 10.77 -12.53 7.43
C ALA A 48 10.55 -13.55 6.29
N LEU A 49 9.69 -14.54 6.51
CA LEU A 49 9.34 -15.54 5.49
C LEU A 49 8.31 -14.98 4.49
N SER A 50 7.38 -14.13 4.93
CA SER A 50 6.43 -13.43 4.07
C SER A 50 7.17 -12.52 3.08
N GLU A 51 8.11 -11.71 3.58
CA GLU A 51 8.95 -10.85 2.77
C GLU A 51 9.83 -11.62 1.75
N GLN A 52 10.14 -12.88 2.03
CA GLN A 52 10.80 -13.77 1.05
C GLN A 52 9.83 -14.38 0.03
N GLY A 53 8.52 -14.12 0.12
CA GLY A 53 7.49 -14.78 -0.67
C GLY A 53 7.24 -16.25 -0.30
N LYS A 54 7.73 -16.72 0.88
CA LYS A 54 7.53 -18.09 1.37
C LYS A 54 6.25 -18.23 2.17
N THR A 55 5.14 -17.95 1.51
CA THR A 55 3.80 -17.81 2.09
C THR A 55 3.40 -18.93 3.05
N GLU A 56 3.49 -20.18 2.64
CA GLU A 56 3.03 -21.29 3.48
C GLU A 56 3.91 -21.52 4.70
N GLU A 57 5.22 -21.24 4.59
CA GLU A 57 6.13 -21.28 5.73
C GLU A 57 5.84 -20.12 6.71
N ALA A 58 5.54 -18.92 6.19
CA ALA A 58 5.14 -17.77 6.98
C ALA A 58 3.87 -18.05 7.79
N ILE A 59 2.81 -18.53 7.12
CA ILE A 59 1.56 -18.91 7.76
C ILE A 59 1.79 -19.98 8.85
N ALA A 60 2.65 -20.97 8.59
CA ALA A 60 2.94 -22.02 9.57
C ALA A 60 3.66 -21.46 10.81
N ALA A 61 4.61 -20.54 10.61
CA ALA A 61 5.31 -19.86 11.70
C ALA A 61 4.34 -19.01 12.54
N LEU A 62 3.56 -18.12 11.89
CA LEU A 62 2.60 -17.26 12.57
C LEU A 62 1.56 -18.06 13.37
N LYS A 63 1.01 -19.14 12.78
CA LYS A 63 0.11 -20.04 13.50
C LYS A 63 0.76 -20.67 14.72
N LYS A 64 2.05 -21.03 14.60
CA LYS A 64 2.78 -21.61 15.73
C LYS A 64 2.96 -20.62 16.86
N GLY A 65 3.28 -19.35 16.54
CA GLY A 65 3.28 -18.26 17.52
C GLY A 65 1.91 -18.11 18.20
N LEU A 66 0.83 -18.12 17.41
CA LEU A 66 -0.53 -17.99 17.92
C LEU A 66 -1.05 -19.24 18.69
N GLU A 67 -0.44 -20.41 18.53
CA GLU A 67 -0.69 -21.54 19.44
C GLU A 67 -0.12 -21.28 20.85
N LEU A 68 0.98 -20.52 20.94
CA LEU A 68 1.62 -20.13 22.19
C LEU A 68 0.91 -18.92 22.82
N GLU A 69 0.64 -17.90 22.01
CA GLU A 69 -0.03 -16.66 22.41
C GLU A 69 -1.28 -16.38 21.56
N PRO A 70 -2.44 -17.02 21.88
CA PRO A 70 -3.63 -16.98 21.02
C PRO A 70 -4.33 -15.62 20.90
N LYS A 71 -3.95 -14.64 21.71
CA LYS A 71 -4.55 -13.30 21.75
C LYS A 71 -3.56 -12.21 21.39
N ASP A 72 -2.38 -12.58 20.95
CA ASP A 72 -1.41 -11.61 20.46
C ASP A 72 -1.95 -10.93 19.21
N LEU A 73 -2.09 -9.61 19.29
CA LEU A 73 -2.73 -8.83 18.23
C LEU A 73 -1.83 -8.70 17.01
N ASP A 74 -0.55 -8.46 17.23
CA ASP A 74 0.43 -8.30 16.15
C ASP A 74 0.55 -9.59 15.35
N GLY A 75 0.64 -10.74 16.04
CA GLY A 75 0.64 -12.04 15.40
C GLY A 75 -0.65 -12.38 14.64
N ILE A 76 -1.83 -11.95 15.16
CA ILE A 76 -3.11 -12.16 14.46
C ILE A 76 -3.17 -11.25 13.23
N THR A 77 -2.75 -9.98 13.35
CA THR A 77 -2.71 -9.03 12.25
C THR A 77 -1.76 -9.50 11.17
N ALA A 78 -0.52 -9.84 11.52
CA ALA A 78 0.46 -10.37 10.57
C ALA A 78 -0.04 -11.61 9.80
N LEU A 79 -0.75 -12.52 10.48
CA LEU A 79 -1.37 -13.66 9.80
C LEU A 79 -2.50 -13.22 8.85
N GLY A 80 -3.26 -12.20 9.24
CA GLY A 80 -4.30 -11.57 8.41
C GLY A 80 -3.72 -10.94 7.15
N ASP A 81 -2.61 -10.21 7.30
CA ASP A 81 -1.90 -9.54 6.21
C ASP A 81 -1.38 -10.55 5.19
N VAL A 82 -0.70 -11.62 5.64
CA VAL A 82 -0.24 -12.70 4.75
C VAL A 82 -1.41 -13.36 4.01
N TYR A 83 -2.55 -13.55 4.68
CA TYR A 83 -3.74 -14.08 4.01
C TYR A 83 -4.32 -13.10 2.99
N PHE A 84 -4.32 -11.80 3.28
CA PHE A 84 -4.82 -10.78 2.38
C PHE A 84 -3.97 -10.68 1.11
N GLU A 85 -2.66 -10.55 1.26
CA GLU A 85 -1.68 -10.48 0.16
C GLU A 85 -1.75 -11.69 -0.77
N THR A 86 -2.10 -12.85 -0.23
CA THR A 86 -2.21 -14.10 -1.00
C THR A 86 -3.63 -14.40 -1.50
N GLY A 87 -4.54 -13.43 -1.41
CA GLY A 87 -5.93 -13.55 -1.90
C GLY A 87 -6.83 -14.45 -1.04
N ARG A 88 -6.35 -14.87 0.14
CA ARG A 88 -7.12 -15.71 1.07
C ARG A 88 -8.07 -14.84 1.93
N HIS A 89 -8.89 -14.03 1.28
CA HIS A 89 -9.70 -12.98 1.87
C HIS A 89 -10.58 -13.45 3.04
N LYS A 90 -11.13 -14.67 2.99
CA LYS A 90 -11.96 -15.20 4.08
C LYS A 90 -11.15 -15.45 5.35
N ASP A 91 -9.93 -15.95 5.20
CA ASP A 91 -9.01 -16.20 6.31
C ASP A 91 -8.51 -14.87 6.89
N ALA A 92 -8.19 -13.89 6.05
CA ALA A 92 -7.82 -12.52 6.44
C ALA A 92 -8.94 -11.87 7.27
N LEU A 93 -10.19 -11.90 6.79
CA LEU A 93 -11.35 -11.38 7.54
C LEU A 93 -11.52 -12.07 8.91
N ALA A 94 -11.24 -13.36 9.01
CA ALA A 94 -11.32 -14.05 10.28
C ALA A 94 -10.29 -13.54 11.30
N CYS A 95 -9.06 -13.23 10.81
CA CYS A 95 -8.00 -12.63 11.62
C CYS A 95 -8.41 -11.22 12.08
N TYR A 96 -8.75 -10.31 11.16
CA TYR A 96 -9.09 -8.92 11.51
C TYR A 96 -10.35 -8.80 12.37
N ARG A 97 -11.36 -9.66 12.18
CA ARG A 97 -12.49 -9.75 13.11
C ARG A 97 -12.05 -10.12 14.52
N LYS A 98 -11.11 -11.05 14.64
CA LYS A 98 -10.58 -11.43 15.96
C LYS A 98 -9.81 -10.26 16.60
N VAL A 99 -9.06 -9.45 15.81
CA VAL A 99 -8.45 -8.21 16.30
C VAL A 99 -9.52 -7.25 16.84
N THR A 100 -10.55 -6.95 16.04
CA THR A 100 -11.62 -6.02 16.45
C THR A 100 -12.49 -6.56 17.61
N GLU A 101 -12.61 -7.89 17.79
CA GLU A 101 -13.24 -8.50 18.95
C GLU A 101 -12.40 -8.34 20.23
N LEU A 102 -11.08 -8.47 20.12
CA LEU A 102 -10.14 -8.30 21.23
C LEU A 102 -9.94 -6.82 21.57
N GLN A 103 -9.88 -5.97 20.57
CA GLN A 103 -9.75 -4.50 20.67
C GLN A 103 -10.83 -3.78 19.86
N PRO A 104 -12.05 -3.58 20.41
CA PRO A 104 -13.15 -2.93 19.68
C PRO A 104 -12.94 -1.44 19.35
N LYS A 105 -11.86 -0.84 19.85
CA LYS A 105 -11.45 0.55 19.58
C LYS A 105 -10.19 0.63 18.70
N ASP A 106 -9.75 -0.47 18.16
CA ASP A 106 -8.69 -0.50 17.17
C ASP A 106 -9.29 -0.11 15.81
N CYS A 107 -8.94 1.09 15.32
CA CYS A 107 -9.42 1.58 14.02
C CYS A 107 -8.78 0.81 12.86
N ASP A 108 -7.53 0.37 13.02
CA ASP A 108 -6.75 -0.25 11.94
C ASP A 108 -7.31 -1.63 11.57
N GLY A 109 -7.78 -2.39 12.54
CA GLY A 109 -8.47 -3.66 12.29
C GLY A 109 -9.74 -3.47 11.43
N TYR A 110 -10.49 -2.37 11.63
CA TYR A 110 -11.64 -2.06 10.79
C TYR A 110 -11.23 -1.57 9.39
N VAL A 111 -10.14 -0.80 9.28
CA VAL A 111 -9.57 -0.41 7.97
C VAL A 111 -9.18 -1.65 7.19
N SER A 112 -8.43 -2.57 7.79
CA SER A 112 -8.02 -3.84 7.17
C SER A 112 -9.22 -4.68 6.72
N MET A 113 -10.27 -4.77 7.55
CA MET A 113 -11.53 -5.42 7.12
C MET A 113 -12.15 -4.74 5.91
N GLY A 114 -12.16 -3.41 5.87
CA GLY A 114 -12.68 -2.62 4.76
C GLY A 114 -11.93 -2.92 3.45
N LEU A 115 -10.60 -2.95 3.50
CA LEU A 115 -9.76 -3.29 2.36
C LEU A 115 -10.03 -4.72 1.85
N VAL A 116 -10.17 -5.68 2.76
CA VAL A 116 -10.52 -7.06 2.36
C VAL A 116 -11.91 -7.13 1.74
N TYR A 117 -12.90 -6.41 2.30
CA TYR A 117 -14.24 -6.38 1.69
C TYR A 117 -14.22 -5.73 0.30
N ASN A 118 -13.45 -4.66 0.12
CA ASN A 118 -13.26 -4.04 -1.19
C ASN A 118 -12.65 -5.02 -2.19
N ALA A 119 -11.58 -5.73 -1.82
CA ALA A 119 -10.97 -6.77 -2.65
C ALA A 119 -11.90 -7.95 -2.97
N MET A 120 -12.95 -8.14 -2.17
CA MET A 120 -14.03 -9.10 -2.42
C MET A 120 -15.21 -8.52 -3.20
N GLU A 121 -15.10 -7.30 -3.71
CA GLU A 121 -16.18 -6.56 -4.41
C GLU A 121 -17.44 -6.37 -3.54
N ARG A 122 -17.26 -6.29 -2.21
CA ARG A 122 -18.33 -6.10 -1.23
C ARG A 122 -18.35 -4.67 -0.72
N ALA A 123 -18.67 -3.74 -1.63
CA ALA A 123 -18.59 -2.31 -1.39
C ALA A 123 -19.37 -1.82 -0.14
N ASP A 124 -20.61 -2.30 0.05
CA ASP A 124 -21.41 -1.93 1.23
C ASP A 124 -20.78 -2.34 2.57
N ASP A 125 -20.13 -3.50 2.58
CA ASP A 125 -19.47 -3.98 3.80
C ASP A 125 -18.13 -3.25 4.02
N ALA A 126 -17.44 -2.90 2.93
CA ALA A 126 -16.22 -2.09 2.99
C ALA A 126 -16.52 -0.69 3.55
N LEU A 127 -17.55 -0.01 3.03
CA LEU A 127 -17.98 1.30 3.53
C LEU A 127 -18.29 1.25 5.04
N LYS A 128 -19.08 0.27 5.48
CA LYS A 128 -19.40 0.12 6.91
C LYS A 128 -18.16 -0.08 7.77
N ALA A 129 -17.17 -0.80 7.28
CA ALA A 129 -15.93 -1.04 8.00
C ALA A 129 -15.10 0.26 8.10
N PHE A 130 -14.95 1.02 6.99
CA PHE A 130 -14.27 2.31 7.00
C PHE A 130 -15.01 3.35 7.84
N GLU A 131 -16.35 3.42 7.75
CA GLU A 131 -17.17 4.29 8.61
C GLU A 131 -16.93 3.96 10.09
N ARG A 132 -16.86 2.67 10.43
CA ARG A 132 -16.56 2.27 11.81
C ARG A 132 -15.16 2.67 12.26
N ALA A 133 -14.15 2.57 11.39
CA ALA A 133 -12.81 3.09 11.67
C ALA A 133 -12.84 4.60 11.94
N LEU A 134 -13.58 5.38 11.13
CA LEU A 134 -13.71 6.83 11.27
C LEU A 134 -14.57 7.27 12.45
N GLU A 135 -15.48 6.42 12.94
CA GLU A 135 -16.18 6.66 14.23
C GLU A 135 -15.21 6.56 15.43
N ILE A 136 -14.19 5.70 15.34
CA ILE A 136 -13.17 5.50 16.37
C ILE A 136 -12.10 6.60 16.26
N ASP A 137 -11.53 6.78 15.08
CA ASP A 137 -10.59 7.85 14.78
C ASP A 137 -11.04 8.65 13.55
N PRO A 138 -11.72 9.79 13.75
CA PRO A 138 -12.15 10.67 12.65
C PRO A 138 -11.02 11.29 11.83
N ARG A 139 -9.77 11.12 12.27
CA ARG A 139 -8.55 11.61 11.60
C ARG A 139 -7.74 10.51 10.93
N ASN A 140 -8.25 9.29 10.86
CA ASN A 140 -7.58 8.20 10.16
C ASN A 140 -7.56 8.47 8.64
N VAL A 141 -6.41 8.95 8.15
CA VAL A 141 -6.21 9.31 6.73
C VAL A 141 -6.31 8.10 5.83
N PHE A 142 -5.82 6.93 6.28
CA PHE A 142 -5.93 5.69 5.51
C PHE A 142 -7.37 5.29 5.24
N ALA A 143 -8.24 5.37 6.25
CA ALA A 143 -9.66 5.09 6.09
C ALA A 143 -10.33 6.08 5.12
N LEU A 144 -9.95 7.36 5.18
CA LEU A 144 -10.49 8.40 4.28
C LEU A 144 -10.07 8.16 2.84
N ASN A 145 -8.79 7.87 2.61
CA ASN A 145 -8.28 7.59 1.27
C ASN A 145 -8.91 6.31 0.70
N ALA A 146 -8.97 5.23 1.49
CA ALA A 146 -9.61 3.99 1.08
C ALA A 146 -11.12 4.15 0.77
N MET A 147 -11.83 5.02 1.50
CA MET A 147 -13.21 5.40 1.15
C MET A 147 -13.25 6.20 -0.15
N GLY A 148 -12.30 7.10 -0.37
CA GLY A 148 -12.16 7.84 -1.61
C GLY A 148 -11.99 6.90 -2.80
N ASP A 149 -11.05 5.97 -2.72
CA ASP A 149 -10.79 4.96 -3.75
C ASP A 149 -12.04 4.10 -4.03
N LEU A 150 -12.74 3.69 -2.96
CA LEU A 150 -13.95 2.89 -3.10
C LEU A 150 -15.09 3.69 -3.77
N TYR A 151 -15.33 4.95 -3.37
CA TYR A 151 -16.33 5.80 -4.02
C TYR A 151 -15.98 6.09 -5.47
N TYR A 152 -14.70 6.30 -5.78
CA TYR A 152 -14.24 6.46 -7.15
C TYR A 152 -14.54 5.20 -7.98
N GLY A 153 -14.19 4.02 -7.49
CA GLY A 153 -14.52 2.75 -8.16
C GLY A 153 -16.01 2.49 -8.34
N LEU A 154 -16.87 3.10 -7.50
CA LEU A 154 -18.34 3.06 -7.64
C LEU A 154 -18.90 4.15 -8.56
N GLY A 155 -18.08 5.06 -9.08
CA GLY A 155 -18.49 6.22 -9.88
C GLY A 155 -19.17 7.32 -9.05
N GLU A 156 -19.04 7.30 -7.71
CA GLU A 156 -19.59 8.30 -6.81
C GLU A 156 -18.58 9.45 -6.60
N ASN A 157 -18.21 10.13 -7.70
CA ASN A 157 -17.09 11.06 -7.78
C ASN A 157 -17.13 12.17 -6.73
N ASP A 158 -18.30 12.77 -6.47
CA ASP A 158 -18.45 13.83 -5.47
C ASP A 158 -18.06 13.35 -4.06
N LYS A 159 -18.40 12.09 -3.73
CA LYS A 159 -18.07 11.51 -2.43
C LYS A 159 -16.57 11.16 -2.35
N ALA A 160 -15.99 10.68 -3.45
CA ALA A 160 -14.56 10.42 -3.55
C ALA A 160 -13.75 11.71 -3.33
N ILE A 161 -14.09 12.79 -4.05
CA ILE A 161 -13.49 14.12 -3.89
C ILE A 161 -13.58 14.59 -2.43
N ALA A 162 -14.76 14.46 -1.81
CA ALA A 162 -14.95 14.89 -0.43
C ALA A 162 -14.10 14.08 0.56
N ALA A 163 -13.93 12.76 0.33
CA ALA A 163 -13.12 11.90 1.17
C ALA A 163 -11.62 12.24 1.05
N TYR A 164 -11.09 12.39 -0.18
CA TYR A 164 -9.71 12.79 -0.42
C TYR A 164 -9.40 14.17 0.17
N HIS A 165 -10.25 15.18 -0.07
CA HIS A 165 -10.05 16.50 0.53
C HIS A 165 -10.00 16.45 2.04
N LYS A 166 -10.88 15.66 2.69
CA LYS A 166 -10.83 15.50 4.14
C LYS A 166 -9.52 14.85 4.62
N GLY A 167 -8.99 13.87 3.88
CA GLY A 167 -7.68 13.28 4.14
C GLY A 167 -6.55 14.30 4.01
N ILE A 168 -6.54 15.06 2.92
CA ILE A 168 -5.56 16.11 2.62
C ILE A 168 -5.61 17.26 3.65
N ASP A 169 -6.80 17.61 4.15
CA ASP A 169 -6.95 18.63 5.21
C ASP A 169 -6.33 18.15 6.53
N ILE A 170 -6.31 16.84 6.78
CA ILE A 170 -5.71 16.24 7.97
C ILE A 170 -4.21 16.04 7.81
N ASP A 171 -3.78 15.54 6.67
CA ASP A 171 -2.38 15.40 6.28
C ASP A 171 -2.13 16.06 4.91
N PRO A 172 -1.74 17.34 4.88
CA PRO A 172 -1.41 18.04 3.65
C PRO A 172 -0.18 17.51 2.92
N SER A 173 0.60 16.62 3.55
CA SER A 173 1.83 16.03 2.98
C SER A 173 1.59 14.68 2.30
N ASP A 174 0.37 14.16 2.30
CA ASP A 174 0.01 12.91 1.63
C ASP A 174 0.02 13.06 0.10
N ALA A 175 1.14 12.66 -0.51
CA ALA A 175 1.31 12.68 -1.97
C ALA A 175 0.35 11.72 -2.67
N THR A 176 0.02 10.57 -2.04
CA THR A 176 -0.89 9.57 -2.60
C THR A 176 -2.32 10.10 -2.71
N ALA A 177 -2.82 10.75 -1.64
CA ALA A 177 -4.16 11.35 -1.67
C ALA A 177 -4.26 12.46 -2.74
N ARG A 178 -3.20 13.26 -2.91
CA ARG A 178 -3.12 14.27 -3.97
C ARG A 178 -3.14 13.64 -5.36
N PHE A 179 -2.36 12.58 -5.56
CA PHE A 179 -2.33 11.86 -6.82
C PHE A 179 -3.70 11.24 -7.15
N ASN A 180 -4.32 10.53 -6.21
CA ASN A 180 -5.63 9.90 -6.43
C ASN A 180 -6.72 10.93 -6.75
N LEU A 181 -6.67 12.10 -6.10
CA LEU A 181 -7.56 13.21 -6.42
C LEU A 181 -7.27 13.78 -7.83
N GLY A 182 -6.02 13.85 -8.23
CA GLY A 182 -5.59 14.26 -9.57
C GLY A 182 -6.09 13.30 -10.65
N GLU A 183 -5.96 11.99 -10.45
CA GLU A 183 -6.50 10.95 -11.34
C GLU A 183 -8.03 11.06 -11.47
N LEU A 184 -8.72 11.25 -10.35
CA LEU A 184 -10.18 11.42 -10.37
C LEU A 184 -10.59 12.66 -11.18
N TYR A 185 -9.92 13.80 -11.00
CA TYR A 185 -10.19 14.98 -11.81
C TYR A 185 -9.86 14.77 -13.30
N TYR A 186 -8.80 14.02 -13.60
CA TYR A 186 -8.43 13.67 -14.97
C TYR A 186 -9.53 12.83 -15.63
N ASP A 187 -10.06 11.81 -14.96
CA ASP A 187 -11.17 11.00 -15.45
C ASP A 187 -12.49 11.78 -15.62
N MET A 188 -12.62 12.88 -14.88
CA MET A 188 -13.76 13.80 -15.03
C MET A 188 -13.56 14.86 -16.12
N ASP A 189 -12.46 14.81 -16.86
CA ASP A 189 -12.04 15.82 -17.86
C ASP A 189 -11.84 17.23 -17.27
N GLU A 190 -11.57 17.29 -15.94
CA GLU A 190 -11.22 18.55 -15.24
C GLU A 190 -9.72 18.77 -15.23
N LEU A 191 -9.15 18.98 -16.43
CA LEU A 191 -7.70 18.93 -16.67
C LEU A 191 -6.88 19.92 -15.83
N GLU A 192 -7.40 21.14 -15.58
CA GLU A 192 -6.70 22.13 -14.75
C GLU A 192 -6.66 21.73 -13.26
N ALA A 193 -7.70 21.08 -12.76
CA ALA A 193 -7.72 20.55 -11.40
C ALA A 193 -6.81 19.34 -11.28
N ALA A 194 -6.85 18.45 -12.24
CA ALA A 194 -5.98 17.27 -12.34
C ALA A 194 -4.49 17.67 -12.32
N GLU A 195 -4.11 18.63 -13.19
CA GLU A 195 -2.73 19.13 -13.28
C GLU A 195 -2.26 19.70 -11.93
N ARG A 196 -3.10 20.52 -11.28
CA ARG A 196 -2.75 21.14 -9.99
C ARG A 196 -2.49 20.10 -8.90
N GLU A 197 -3.37 19.12 -8.72
CA GLU A 197 -3.23 18.12 -7.66
C GLU A 197 -2.05 17.16 -7.96
N THR A 198 -1.87 16.78 -9.23
CA THR A 198 -0.76 15.91 -9.63
C THR A 198 0.60 16.61 -9.52
N LEU A 199 0.70 17.91 -9.82
CA LEU A 199 1.91 18.70 -9.58
C LEU A 199 2.23 18.80 -8.09
N GLU A 200 1.21 18.94 -7.25
CA GLU A 200 1.40 18.97 -5.80
C GLU A 200 1.86 17.60 -5.27
N ALA A 201 1.38 16.49 -5.83
CA ALA A 201 1.87 15.16 -5.51
C ALA A 201 3.39 15.03 -5.79
N ILE A 202 3.86 15.50 -6.97
CA ILE A 202 5.30 15.53 -7.31
C ILE A 202 6.09 16.44 -6.38
N ARG A 203 5.51 17.58 -5.96
CA ARG A 203 6.18 18.49 -5.03
C ARG A 203 6.41 17.84 -3.66
N LEU A 204 5.45 17.03 -3.21
CA LEU A 204 5.50 16.31 -1.93
C LEU A 204 6.42 15.07 -2.02
N ASP A 205 6.26 14.29 -3.07
CA ASP A 205 7.11 13.14 -3.36
C ASP A 205 7.63 13.20 -4.81
N PRO A 206 8.87 13.69 -5.02
CA PRO A 206 9.46 13.75 -6.36
C PRO A 206 9.76 12.39 -6.99
N ASP A 207 9.70 11.30 -6.23
CA ASP A 207 9.94 9.94 -6.72
C ASP A 207 8.65 9.16 -6.99
N PHE A 208 7.50 9.81 -6.82
CA PHE A 208 6.19 9.25 -7.15
C PHE A 208 5.99 9.21 -8.67
N THR A 209 6.50 8.16 -9.31
CA THR A 209 6.67 8.05 -10.78
C THR A 209 5.35 8.16 -11.55
N MET A 210 4.25 7.63 -11.01
CA MET A 210 2.93 7.66 -11.67
C MET A 210 2.43 9.10 -11.92
N SER A 211 2.74 10.05 -11.04
CA SER A 211 2.36 11.45 -11.24
C SER A 211 2.96 12.06 -12.50
N TYR A 212 4.17 11.67 -12.89
CA TYR A 212 4.78 12.13 -14.15
C TYR A 212 4.08 11.55 -15.37
N LEU A 213 3.61 10.30 -15.28
CA LEU A 213 2.85 9.66 -16.35
C LEU A 213 1.52 10.38 -16.57
N THR A 214 0.78 10.63 -15.49
CA THR A 214 -0.51 11.34 -15.53
C THR A 214 -0.35 12.77 -16.05
N LEU A 215 0.67 13.53 -15.60
CA LEU A 215 0.95 14.86 -16.15
C LEU A 215 1.29 14.83 -17.65
N GLY A 216 2.01 13.82 -18.10
CA GLY A 216 2.27 13.62 -19.52
C GLY A 216 0.98 13.48 -20.31
N ASN A 217 0.04 12.68 -19.83
CA ASN A 217 -1.27 12.47 -20.46
C ASN A 217 -2.12 13.76 -20.43
N ILE A 218 -2.20 14.43 -19.28
CA ILE A 218 -2.89 15.73 -19.16
C ILE A 218 -2.36 16.74 -20.16
N CYS A 219 -1.01 16.80 -20.33
CA CYS A 219 -0.41 17.72 -21.29
C CYS A 219 -0.73 17.35 -22.75
N ILE A 220 -0.88 16.06 -23.08
CA ILE A 220 -1.35 15.63 -24.40
C ILE A 220 -2.76 16.16 -24.65
N ASP A 221 -3.69 15.95 -23.70
CA ASP A 221 -5.08 16.38 -23.84
C ASP A 221 -5.24 17.90 -23.90
N GLN A 222 -4.29 18.63 -23.33
CA GLN A 222 -4.18 20.09 -23.44
C GLN A 222 -3.38 20.56 -24.70
N GLU A 223 -3.01 19.66 -25.61
CA GLU A 223 -2.19 19.94 -26.80
C GLU A 223 -0.79 20.52 -26.48
N ARG A 224 -0.27 20.30 -25.27
CA ARG A 224 1.04 20.76 -24.77
C ARG A 224 2.12 19.70 -24.99
N MET A 225 2.36 19.32 -26.23
CA MET A 225 3.20 18.17 -26.59
C MET A 225 4.65 18.27 -26.05
N ALA A 226 5.24 19.47 -26.01
CA ALA A 226 6.58 19.65 -25.49
C ALA A 226 6.68 19.38 -23.99
N ASP A 227 5.67 19.81 -23.23
CA ASP A 227 5.60 19.55 -21.78
C ASP A 227 5.33 18.05 -21.51
N ALA A 228 4.46 17.43 -22.31
CA ALA A 228 4.18 16.00 -22.23
C ALA A 228 5.47 15.17 -22.38
N ILE A 229 6.29 15.47 -23.40
CA ILE A 229 7.60 14.82 -23.59
C ILE A 229 8.47 14.98 -22.34
N GLY A 230 8.53 16.17 -21.74
CA GLY A 230 9.33 16.44 -20.54
C GLY A 230 8.91 15.61 -19.33
N TYR A 231 7.60 15.46 -19.11
CA TYR A 231 7.07 14.61 -18.03
C TYR A 231 7.32 13.12 -18.29
N PHE A 232 7.09 12.62 -19.50
CA PHE A 232 7.39 11.24 -19.85
C PHE A 232 8.90 10.91 -19.77
N GLU A 233 9.77 11.81 -20.16
CA GLU A 233 11.22 11.64 -19.99
C GLU A 233 11.60 11.59 -18.49
N SER A 234 10.91 12.35 -17.65
CA SER A 234 11.08 12.32 -16.19
C SER A 234 10.61 10.99 -15.60
N TYR A 235 9.45 10.46 -16.05
CA TYR A 235 8.99 9.12 -15.70
C TYR A 235 10.05 8.07 -16.05
N LEU A 236 10.53 8.03 -17.31
CA LEU A 236 11.54 7.07 -17.78
C LEU A 236 12.87 7.15 -17.01
N LYS A 237 13.20 8.32 -16.48
CA LYS A 237 14.41 8.51 -15.69
C LYS A 237 14.29 7.96 -14.26
N LYS A 238 13.08 7.93 -13.72
CA LYS A 238 12.82 7.57 -12.32
C LYS A 238 12.29 6.14 -12.16
N GLU A 239 11.56 5.65 -13.15
CA GLU A 239 10.97 4.32 -13.12
C GLU A 239 12.02 3.24 -13.45
N HIS A 240 12.29 2.36 -12.51
CA HIS A 240 13.30 1.30 -12.61
C HIS A 240 12.77 -0.08 -12.23
N SER A 241 11.47 -0.19 -11.90
CA SER A 241 10.89 -1.47 -11.48
C SER A 241 10.85 -2.46 -12.66
N PRO A 242 11.19 -3.73 -12.43
CA PRO A 242 11.11 -4.76 -13.46
C PRO A 242 9.69 -4.92 -14.03
N GLN A 243 8.67 -4.62 -13.21
CA GLN A 243 7.26 -4.74 -13.57
C GLN A 243 6.81 -3.64 -14.57
N ALA A 244 7.51 -2.49 -14.60
CA ALA A 244 7.17 -1.37 -15.49
C ALA A 244 7.72 -1.52 -16.93
N HIS A 245 8.29 -2.67 -17.29
CA HIS A 245 8.96 -2.85 -18.59
C HIS A 245 8.04 -2.57 -19.79
N GLU A 246 6.79 -3.01 -19.77
CA GLU A 246 5.81 -2.75 -20.83
C GLU A 246 5.45 -1.26 -20.90
N MET A 247 5.13 -0.65 -19.77
CA MET A 247 4.81 0.78 -19.68
C MET A 247 5.98 1.65 -20.15
N ILE A 248 7.20 1.31 -19.76
CA ILE A 248 8.41 2.00 -20.24
C ILE A 248 8.53 1.94 -21.78
N ALA A 249 8.18 0.82 -22.40
CA ALA A 249 8.22 0.68 -23.86
C ALA A 249 7.12 1.53 -24.52
N GLU A 250 5.92 1.54 -23.97
CA GLU A 250 4.80 2.37 -24.45
C GLU A 250 5.12 3.85 -24.35
N VAL A 251 5.61 4.31 -23.21
CA VAL A 251 5.98 5.72 -23.00
C VAL A 251 7.07 6.17 -23.97
N LYS A 252 8.06 5.31 -24.26
CA LYS A 252 9.07 5.61 -25.29
C LYS A 252 8.46 5.78 -26.68
N ALA A 253 7.52 4.91 -27.06
CA ALA A 253 6.85 5.01 -28.36
C ALA A 253 6.00 6.29 -28.44
N VAL A 254 5.30 6.67 -27.35
CA VAL A 254 4.55 7.94 -27.28
C VAL A 254 5.49 9.15 -27.47
N ILE A 255 6.62 9.17 -26.77
CA ILE A 255 7.61 10.26 -26.92
C ILE A 255 8.09 10.37 -28.37
N GLU A 256 8.38 9.25 -29.05
CA GLU A 256 8.80 9.25 -30.43
C GLU A 256 7.74 9.83 -31.36
N GLY A 257 6.49 9.40 -31.20
CA GLY A 257 5.34 9.93 -31.93
C GLY A 257 5.15 11.43 -31.74
N LEU A 258 5.17 11.92 -30.51
CA LEU A 258 5.07 13.36 -30.22
C LEU A 258 6.23 14.17 -30.81
N LYS A 259 7.46 13.63 -30.81
CA LYS A 259 8.61 14.28 -31.43
C LYS A 259 8.52 14.35 -32.97
N GLU A 260 7.92 13.34 -33.58
CA GLU A 260 7.67 13.35 -35.04
C GLU A 260 6.61 14.39 -35.42
N GLU A 261 5.52 14.46 -34.64
CA GLU A 261 4.45 15.43 -34.84
C GLU A 261 4.98 16.88 -34.76
N LEU A 262 5.76 17.19 -33.71
CA LEU A 262 6.38 18.50 -33.52
C LEU A 262 7.40 18.87 -34.67
N ARG A 263 7.97 17.89 -35.37
CA ARG A 263 8.87 18.16 -36.50
C ARG A 263 8.11 18.37 -37.81
N GLY A 264 6.89 17.83 -37.90
CA GLY A 264 6.05 17.93 -39.08
C GLY A 264 5.12 19.14 -39.11
N ALA A 265 4.96 19.80 -37.96
CA ALA A 265 4.20 21.04 -37.79
C ALA A 265 5.10 22.25 -37.96
#